data_e275ecc74f231ee742da84352388aa17
#
_entry.id   e275ecc74f231ee742da84352388aa17
#
_cell.length_a   1.000
_cell.length_b   1.000
_cell.length_c   1.000
_cell.angle_alpha   90.00
_cell.angle_beta   90.00
_cell.angle_gamma   90.00
#
_symmetry.space_group_name_H-M   'P 1'
#
loop_
_entity.id
_entity.type
_entity.pdbx_description
1 polymer ?
#
loop_
_entity_poly.entity_id
_entity_poly.type
_entity_poly.pdbx_seq_one_letter_code
_entity_poly.pdbx_strand_id
1 'polypeptide(L)'
;NGYVLLGEKTLVPFGSDAEQLLVFAELEGEGPAAFVVDPKQRGVSSTREAFMGLRPLSLSRVKLENVEVSAASKLGEQTPLNLERVIDLSRIGTAALAVGVCQAVLDYTKNYCNERVAFGEPITHRQSVAFMLADIAIELDGMRLLTYRAASRAEQGLPFKRDAYLAQLQAAEKGMKIGTDGVQLLGGHGFIREHLVELWYRNLRAISLLQGSLPV
;
A
#
# COMPACT_ATOMS: atom_id res chain seq x y z
N ASN A 1 -32.12 19.08 2.60
CA ASN A 1 -31.61 17.90 3.31
C ASN A 1 -30.20 17.63 2.84
N GLY A 2 -29.27 17.44 3.77
CA GLY A 2 -27.85 17.21 3.52
C GLY A 2 -27.17 16.67 4.78
N TYR A 3 -25.83 16.57 4.72
CA TYR A 3 -25.01 16.08 5.81
C TYR A 3 -23.93 17.10 6.15
N VAL A 4 -23.41 17.04 7.36
CA VAL A 4 -22.26 17.83 7.81
C VAL A 4 -21.12 16.88 8.15
N LEU A 5 -19.97 17.03 7.48
CA LEU A 5 -18.80 16.21 7.72
C LEU A 5 -17.82 16.95 8.63
N LEU A 6 -17.34 16.24 9.65
CA LEU A 6 -16.35 16.72 10.61
C LEU A 6 -15.30 15.65 10.85
N GLY A 7 -14.04 16.01 10.80
CA GLY A 7 -12.95 15.08 11.11
C GLY A 7 -11.67 15.32 10.32
N GLU A 8 -10.75 14.37 10.41
CA GLU A 8 -9.46 14.44 9.76
C GLU A 8 -9.13 13.08 9.10
N LYS A 9 -8.54 13.16 7.91
CA LYS A 9 -8.00 12.00 7.19
C LYS A 9 -6.52 12.21 6.96
N THR A 10 -5.72 11.19 7.20
CA THR A 10 -4.28 11.19 6.95
C THR A 10 -3.93 10.24 5.81
N LEU A 11 -2.74 10.38 5.24
CA LEU A 11 -2.25 9.54 4.16
C LEU A 11 -3.19 9.51 2.93
N VAL A 12 -3.87 10.62 2.65
CA VAL A 12 -4.80 10.71 1.54
C VAL A 12 -4.02 10.86 0.24
N PRO A 13 -4.08 9.87 -0.68
CA PRO A 13 -3.43 10.01 -1.98
C PRO A 13 -4.01 11.18 -2.77
N PHE A 14 -3.13 12.02 -3.32
CA PHE A 14 -3.50 13.23 -4.07
C PHE A 14 -4.45 14.17 -3.33
N GLY A 15 -4.51 14.12 -2.00
CA GLY A 15 -5.49 14.89 -1.22
C GLY A 15 -5.45 16.39 -1.43
N SER A 16 -4.31 16.95 -1.89
CA SER A 16 -4.17 18.37 -2.26
C SER A 16 -4.41 18.64 -3.75
N ASP A 17 -4.45 17.61 -4.59
CA ASP A 17 -4.42 17.73 -6.05
C ASP A 17 -5.65 17.09 -6.72
N ALA A 18 -6.45 16.32 -5.96
CA ALA A 18 -7.64 15.63 -6.48
C ALA A 18 -8.75 16.62 -6.86
N GLU A 19 -9.51 16.29 -7.89
CA GLU A 19 -10.72 17.03 -8.26
C GLU A 19 -11.92 16.68 -7.35
N GLN A 20 -11.92 15.47 -6.81
CA GLN A 20 -12.94 14.97 -5.88
C GLN A 20 -12.30 14.04 -4.84
N LEU A 21 -12.84 14.06 -3.64
CA LEU A 21 -12.44 13.18 -2.55
C LEU A 21 -13.57 12.19 -2.26
N LEU A 22 -13.23 10.90 -2.18
CA LEU A 22 -14.10 9.89 -1.62
C LEU A 22 -13.83 9.80 -0.12
N VAL A 23 -14.79 10.23 0.67
CA VAL A 23 -14.68 10.31 2.13
C VAL A 23 -15.55 9.25 2.78
N PHE A 24 -14.94 8.36 3.54
CA PHE A 24 -15.65 7.43 4.42
C PHE A 24 -15.82 8.07 5.80
N ALA A 25 -17.06 8.05 6.32
CA ALA A 25 -17.39 8.61 7.62
C ALA A 25 -18.41 7.73 8.33
N GLU A 26 -18.48 7.86 9.65
CA GLU A 26 -19.56 7.26 10.44
C GLU A 26 -20.75 8.21 10.42
N LEU A 27 -21.89 7.73 9.99
CA LEU A 27 -23.14 8.48 9.99
C LEU A 27 -23.89 8.16 11.28
N GLU A 28 -24.18 9.19 12.06
CA GLU A 28 -24.80 9.06 13.37
C GLU A 28 -26.15 8.32 13.26
N GLY A 29 -26.26 7.20 13.96
CA GLY A 29 -27.45 6.33 13.96
C GLY A 29 -27.63 5.40 12.76
N GLU A 30 -26.78 5.51 11.71
CA GLU A 30 -26.90 4.68 10.49
C GLU A 30 -25.64 3.81 10.24
N GLY A 31 -24.48 4.18 10.82
CA GLY A 31 -23.22 3.47 10.63
C GLY A 31 -22.35 4.01 9.48
N PRO A 32 -21.42 3.20 8.93
CA PRO A 32 -20.45 3.68 7.94
C PRO A 32 -21.12 4.11 6.63
N ALA A 33 -20.72 5.27 6.12
CA ALA A 33 -21.19 5.83 4.87
C ALA A 33 -20.02 6.40 4.04
N ALA A 34 -20.22 6.62 2.75
CA ALA A 34 -19.25 7.24 1.86
C ALA A 34 -19.86 8.45 1.16
N PHE A 35 -19.05 9.50 1.02
CA PHE A 35 -19.46 10.76 0.43
C PHE A 35 -18.45 11.19 -0.65
N VAL A 36 -18.97 11.76 -1.73
CA VAL A 36 -18.15 12.48 -2.72
C VAL A 36 -18.09 13.94 -2.30
N VAL A 37 -16.88 14.46 -2.09
CA VAL A 37 -16.64 15.79 -1.54
C VAL A 37 -15.76 16.58 -2.50
N ASP A 38 -16.15 17.81 -2.80
CA ASP A 38 -15.31 18.78 -3.53
C ASP A 38 -14.20 19.29 -2.59
N PRO A 39 -12.91 19.07 -2.88
CA PRO A 39 -11.82 19.54 -2.03
C PRO A 39 -11.72 21.06 -1.94
N LYS A 40 -12.36 21.79 -2.85
CA LYS A 40 -12.33 23.27 -2.90
C LYS A 40 -13.46 23.93 -2.13
N GLN A 41 -14.44 23.15 -1.65
CA GLN A 41 -15.57 23.72 -0.92
C GLN A 41 -15.16 24.22 0.48
N ARG A 42 -15.97 25.11 1.02
CA ARG A 42 -15.76 25.68 2.36
C ARG A 42 -15.68 24.60 3.43
N GLY A 43 -14.70 24.71 4.32
CA GLY A 43 -14.49 23.79 5.43
C GLY A 43 -13.56 22.62 5.09
N VAL A 44 -13.16 22.43 3.83
CA VAL A 44 -12.12 21.48 3.44
C VAL A 44 -10.78 22.17 3.39
N SER A 45 -9.79 21.62 4.05
CA SER A 45 -8.39 22.04 3.93
C SER A 45 -7.49 20.83 3.76
N SER A 46 -6.47 20.98 2.92
CA SER A 46 -5.53 19.91 2.61
C SER A 46 -4.09 20.40 2.77
N THR A 47 -3.26 19.59 3.41
CA THR A 47 -1.84 19.88 3.61
C THR A 47 -1.01 18.68 3.19
N ARG A 48 -0.13 18.89 2.21
CA ARG A 48 0.80 17.85 1.76
C ARG A 48 1.82 17.57 2.86
N GLU A 49 2.07 16.29 3.11
CA GLU A 49 3.04 15.82 4.09
C GLU A 49 4.21 15.13 3.39
N ALA A 50 5.42 15.28 3.95
CA ALA A 50 6.63 14.66 3.41
C ALA A 50 6.80 13.25 4.00
N PHE A 51 6.64 12.23 3.16
CA PHE A 51 6.80 10.83 3.54
C PHE A 51 8.06 10.22 2.92
N MET A 52 8.56 9.20 3.56
CA MET A 52 9.73 8.43 3.12
C MET A 52 9.47 7.72 1.78
N GLY A 53 8.33 7.02 1.65
CA GLY A 53 7.92 6.27 0.46
C GLY A 53 6.66 6.83 -0.17
N LEU A 54 6.25 6.23 -1.30
CA LEU A 54 5.04 6.60 -2.06
C LEU A 54 4.97 8.09 -2.44
N ARG A 55 6.10 8.74 -2.61
CA ARG A 55 6.19 10.18 -2.89
C ARG A 55 5.37 10.64 -4.11
N PRO A 56 5.23 9.85 -5.20
CA PRO A 56 4.40 10.22 -6.34
C PRO A 56 2.91 10.36 -6.01
N LEU A 57 2.41 9.73 -4.91
CA LEU A 57 1.02 9.83 -4.49
C LEU A 57 0.66 11.15 -3.81
N SER A 58 1.63 12.04 -3.59
CA SER A 58 1.36 13.36 -2.99
C SER A 58 0.50 13.25 -1.73
N LEU A 59 0.88 12.33 -0.82
CA LEU A 59 0.10 12.02 0.38
C LEU A 59 -0.15 13.28 1.21
N SER A 60 -1.39 13.48 1.61
CA SER A 60 -1.83 14.68 2.30
C SER A 60 -2.66 14.35 3.53
N ARG A 61 -2.71 15.31 4.43
CA ARG A 61 -3.67 15.40 5.53
C ARG A 61 -4.84 16.25 5.06
N VAL A 62 -6.06 15.74 5.17
CA VAL A 62 -7.28 16.44 4.81
C VAL A 62 -8.12 16.67 6.06
N LYS A 63 -8.44 17.91 6.37
CA LYS A 63 -9.35 18.30 7.45
C LYS A 63 -10.70 18.69 6.88
N LEU A 64 -11.74 18.25 7.55
CA LEU A 64 -13.13 18.55 7.27
C LEU A 64 -13.70 19.28 8.50
N GLU A 65 -13.99 20.56 8.35
CA GLU A 65 -14.49 21.43 9.43
C GLU A 65 -15.88 21.94 9.07
N ASN A 66 -16.92 21.23 9.56
CA ASN A 66 -18.33 21.52 9.28
C ASN A 66 -18.60 21.61 7.76
N VAL A 67 -18.14 20.62 7.01
CA VAL A 67 -18.30 20.57 5.55
C VAL A 67 -19.72 20.13 5.23
N GLU A 68 -20.51 21.05 4.67
CA GLU A 68 -21.88 20.78 4.25
C GLU A 68 -21.90 20.07 2.90
N VAL A 69 -22.50 18.89 2.82
CA VAL A 69 -22.66 18.15 1.56
C VAL A 69 -24.14 17.84 1.31
N SER A 70 -24.54 17.83 0.06
CA SER A 70 -25.90 17.49 -0.32
C SER A 70 -26.21 16.02 -0.06
N ALA A 71 -27.50 15.65 0.03
CA ALA A 71 -27.89 14.25 0.10
C ALA A 71 -27.38 13.44 -1.10
N ALA A 72 -27.35 14.04 -2.28
CA ALA A 72 -26.84 13.39 -3.50
C ALA A 72 -25.33 13.07 -3.45
N SER A 73 -24.57 13.65 -2.51
CA SER A 73 -23.16 13.32 -2.31
C SER A 73 -22.92 12.00 -1.59
N LYS A 74 -23.95 11.45 -0.92
CA LYS A 74 -23.89 10.12 -0.26
C LYS A 74 -23.95 9.03 -1.32
N LEU A 75 -23.02 8.10 -1.27
CA LEU A 75 -23.03 6.92 -2.13
C LEU A 75 -23.88 5.79 -1.51
N GLY A 76 -24.50 4.99 -2.37
CA GLY A 76 -25.22 3.79 -1.93
C GLY A 76 -26.68 4.02 -1.56
N GLU A 77 -27.32 5.11 -2.03
CA GLU A 77 -28.76 5.33 -1.76
C GLU A 77 -29.66 4.20 -2.27
N GLN A 78 -29.36 3.67 -3.46
CA GLN A 78 -30.16 2.60 -4.07
C GLN A 78 -29.67 1.20 -3.69
N THR A 79 -28.39 1.05 -3.40
CA THR A 79 -27.76 -0.21 -2.99
C THR A 79 -26.82 0.08 -1.82
N PRO A 80 -27.04 -0.50 -0.64
CA PRO A 80 -26.20 -0.26 0.52
C PRO A 80 -24.71 -0.50 0.20
N LEU A 81 -23.86 0.44 0.55
CA LEU A 81 -22.43 0.33 0.37
C LEU A 81 -21.86 -0.70 1.34
N ASN A 82 -21.25 -1.75 0.81
CA ASN A 82 -20.47 -2.68 1.62
C ASN A 82 -19.04 -2.17 1.79
N LEU A 83 -18.83 -1.31 2.76
CA LEU A 83 -17.52 -0.69 3.03
C LEU A 83 -16.45 -1.74 3.39
N GLU A 84 -16.78 -2.78 4.14
CA GLU A 84 -15.82 -3.86 4.45
C GLU A 84 -15.29 -4.51 3.17
N ARG A 85 -16.18 -4.80 2.22
CA ARG A 85 -15.77 -5.38 0.93
C ARG A 85 -14.83 -4.44 0.16
N VAL A 86 -15.09 -3.14 0.17
CA VAL A 86 -14.21 -2.13 -0.48
C VAL A 86 -12.82 -2.14 0.15
N ILE A 87 -12.74 -2.15 1.48
CA ILE A 87 -11.48 -2.22 2.21
C ILE A 87 -10.73 -3.52 1.91
N ASP A 88 -11.42 -4.66 1.91
CA ASP A 88 -10.80 -5.97 1.66
C ASP A 88 -10.27 -6.09 0.21
N LEU A 89 -10.99 -5.54 -0.77
CA LEU A 89 -10.51 -5.46 -2.15
C LEU A 89 -9.27 -4.54 -2.27
N SER A 90 -9.28 -3.41 -1.54
CA SER A 90 -8.12 -2.51 -1.47
C SER A 90 -6.89 -3.21 -0.85
N ARG A 91 -7.08 -4.04 0.18
CA ARG A 91 -6.02 -4.86 0.78
C ARG A 91 -5.39 -5.82 -0.23
N ILE A 92 -6.21 -6.51 -1.02
CA ILE A 92 -5.72 -7.38 -2.10
C ILE A 92 -4.92 -6.59 -3.14
N GLY A 93 -5.44 -5.43 -3.57
CA GLY A 93 -4.73 -4.56 -4.51
C GLY A 93 -3.39 -4.08 -3.99
N THR A 94 -3.32 -3.67 -2.72
CA THR A 94 -2.08 -3.24 -2.07
C THR A 94 -1.08 -4.41 -1.95
N ALA A 95 -1.54 -5.60 -1.59
CA ALA A 95 -0.70 -6.79 -1.54
C ALA A 95 -0.15 -7.16 -2.93
N ALA A 96 -0.96 -7.04 -3.99
CA ALA A 96 -0.53 -7.29 -5.35
C ALA A 96 0.55 -6.30 -5.82
N LEU A 97 0.43 -5.01 -5.47
CA LEU A 97 1.47 -4.02 -5.73
C LEU A 97 2.78 -4.38 -5.03
N ALA A 98 2.71 -4.78 -3.76
CA ALA A 98 3.89 -5.20 -3.00
C ALA A 98 4.57 -6.42 -3.62
N VAL A 99 3.80 -7.43 -4.06
CA VAL A 99 4.32 -8.61 -4.78
C VAL A 99 5.08 -8.19 -6.04
N GLY A 100 4.53 -7.26 -6.82
CA GLY A 100 5.20 -6.74 -8.02
C GLY A 100 6.54 -6.06 -7.72
N VAL A 101 6.57 -5.23 -6.68
CA VAL A 101 7.82 -4.57 -6.25
C VAL A 101 8.84 -5.59 -5.72
N CYS A 102 8.40 -6.56 -4.91
CA CYS A 102 9.29 -7.62 -4.41
C CYS A 102 9.85 -8.50 -5.53
N GLN A 103 9.07 -8.76 -6.59
CA GLN A 103 9.57 -9.43 -7.78
C GLN A 103 10.69 -8.63 -8.46
N ALA A 104 10.50 -7.32 -8.60
CA ALA A 104 11.53 -6.45 -9.16
C ALA A 104 12.81 -6.43 -8.32
N VAL A 105 12.69 -6.45 -6.99
CA VAL A 105 13.84 -6.59 -6.08
C VAL A 105 14.58 -7.88 -6.34
N LEU A 106 13.88 -9.02 -6.40
CA LEU A 106 14.51 -10.33 -6.64
C LEU A 106 15.24 -10.38 -7.98
N ASP A 107 14.57 -9.98 -9.04
CA ASP A 107 15.15 -10.04 -10.40
C ASP A 107 16.39 -9.15 -10.52
N TYR A 108 16.32 -7.95 -9.97
CA TYR A 108 17.42 -7.00 -9.99
C TYR A 108 18.62 -7.49 -9.16
N THR A 109 18.38 -7.89 -7.92
CA THR A 109 19.44 -8.31 -7.00
C THR A 109 20.09 -9.62 -7.43
N LYS A 110 19.31 -10.56 -7.97
CA LYS A 110 19.85 -11.82 -8.52
C LYS A 110 20.87 -11.54 -9.63
N ASN A 111 20.54 -10.69 -10.59
CA ASN A 111 21.43 -10.34 -11.70
C ASN A 111 22.67 -9.60 -11.18
N TYR A 112 22.48 -8.58 -10.33
CA TYR A 112 23.59 -7.84 -9.74
C TYR A 112 24.56 -8.74 -8.98
N CYS A 113 24.08 -9.65 -8.14
CA CYS A 113 24.91 -10.54 -7.34
C CYS A 113 25.69 -11.57 -8.19
N ASN A 114 25.14 -11.97 -9.35
CA ASN A 114 25.83 -12.85 -10.30
C ASN A 114 26.93 -12.13 -11.08
N GLU A 115 26.76 -10.83 -11.34
CA GLU A 115 27.70 -10.03 -12.13
C GLU A 115 28.77 -9.36 -11.25
N ARG A 116 28.42 -8.98 -10.03
CA ARG A 116 29.32 -8.29 -9.12
C ARG A 116 30.42 -9.21 -8.62
N VAL A 117 31.66 -8.92 -8.99
CA VAL A 117 32.84 -9.63 -8.51
C VAL A 117 33.42 -8.89 -7.30
N ALA A 118 33.62 -9.62 -6.20
CA ALA A 118 34.37 -9.17 -5.03
C ALA A 118 35.17 -10.33 -4.46
N PHE A 119 36.41 -10.06 -4.04
CA PHE A 119 37.36 -11.08 -3.57
C PHE A 119 37.64 -12.20 -4.59
N GLY A 120 37.65 -11.84 -5.88
CA GLY A 120 38.03 -12.72 -6.97
C GLY A 120 36.90 -13.59 -7.58
N GLU A 121 35.68 -13.49 -7.10
CA GLU A 121 34.54 -14.28 -7.58
C GLU A 121 33.19 -13.51 -7.51
N PRO A 122 32.15 -13.94 -8.26
CA PRO A 122 30.79 -13.41 -8.08
C PRO A 122 30.32 -13.52 -6.63
N ILE A 123 29.63 -12.48 -6.13
CA ILE A 123 29.21 -12.47 -4.73
C ILE A 123 28.14 -13.53 -4.41
N THR A 124 27.43 -14.07 -5.42
CA THR A 124 26.52 -15.20 -5.26
C THR A 124 27.23 -16.50 -4.83
N HIS A 125 28.54 -16.63 -5.00
CA HIS A 125 29.33 -17.76 -4.48
C HIS A 125 29.45 -17.72 -2.96
N ARG A 126 29.08 -16.62 -2.31
CA ARG A 126 28.99 -16.54 -0.86
C ARG A 126 27.66 -17.13 -0.39
N GLN A 127 27.73 -18.15 0.46
CA GLN A 127 26.54 -18.87 0.94
C GLN A 127 25.49 -17.93 1.58
N SER A 128 25.94 -16.92 2.32
CA SER A 128 25.04 -15.92 2.93
C SER A 128 24.26 -15.11 1.88
N VAL A 129 24.89 -14.76 0.74
CA VAL A 129 24.24 -14.06 -0.37
C VAL A 129 23.25 -14.97 -1.08
N ALA A 130 23.67 -16.20 -1.38
CA ALA A 130 22.82 -17.20 -2.05
C ALA A 130 21.57 -17.53 -1.21
N PHE A 131 21.72 -17.70 0.11
CA PHE A 131 20.61 -17.96 1.00
C PHE A 131 19.67 -16.77 1.12
N MET A 132 20.17 -15.55 1.19
CA MET A 132 19.34 -14.35 1.21
C MET A 132 18.48 -14.23 -0.06
N LEU A 133 19.04 -14.52 -1.25
CA LEU A 133 18.27 -14.56 -2.51
C LEU A 133 17.21 -15.69 -2.49
N ALA A 134 17.53 -16.86 -1.95
CA ALA A 134 16.59 -17.94 -1.81
C ALA A 134 15.44 -17.58 -0.85
N ASP A 135 15.76 -16.97 0.28
CA ASP A 135 14.75 -16.51 1.25
C ASP A 135 13.81 -15.48 0.63
N ILE A 136 14.34 -14.51 -0.15
CA ILE A 136 13.52 -13.56 -0.89
C ILE A 136 12.56 -14.28 -1.83
N ALA A 137 13.03 -15.27 -2.58
CA ALA A 137 12.19 -16.02 -3.52
C ALA A 137 11.07 -16.80 -2.82
N ILE A 138 11.38 -17.49 -1.71
CA ILE A 138 10.41 -18.27 -0.92
C ILE A 138 9.32 -17.36 -0.36
N GLU A 139 9.71 -16.24 0.27
CA GLU A 139 8.75 -15.30 0.86
C GLU A 139 7.89 -14.63 -0.20
N LEU A 140 8.47 -14.27 -1.34
CA LEU A 140 7.74 -13.69 -2.47
C LEU A 140 6.69 -14.65 -3.02
N ASP A 141 7.01 -15.93 -3.18
CA ASP A 141 6.05 -16.94 -3.64
C ASP A 141 4.91 -17.13 -2.63
N GLY A 142 5.22 -17.13 -1.35
CA GLY A 142 4.22 -17.15 -0.27
C GLY A 142 3.26 -15.95 -0.34
N MET A 143 3.80 -14.73 -0.50
CA MET A 143 3.02 -13.50 -0.68
C MET A 143 2.12 -13.57 -1.91
N ARG A 144 2.64 -14.06 -3.04
CA ARG A 144 1.92 -14.20 -4.30
C ARG A 144 0.75 -15.16 -4.17
N LEU A 145 0.96 -16.33 -3.59
CA LEU A 145 -0.06 -17.35 -3.40
C LEU A 145 -1.19 -16.87 -2.48
N LEU A 146 -0.87 -16.17 -1.38
CA LEU A 146 -1.88 -15.58 -0.50
C LEU A 146 -2.70 -14.51 -1.22
N THR A 147 -2.06 -13.66 -2.01
CA THR A 147 -2.71 -12.61 -2.78
C THR A 147 -3.66 -13.21 -3.82
N TYR A 148 -3.21 -14.20 -4.57
CA TYR A 148 -4.04 -14.89 -5.57
C TYR A 148 -5.20 -15.64 -4.93
N ARG A 149 -4.99 -16.30 -3.79
CA ARG A 149 -6.06 -16.95 -3.04
C ARG A 149 -7.14 -15.94 -2.63
N ALA A 150 -6.76 -14.80 -2.09
CA ALA A 150 -7.70 -13.75 -1.70
C ALA A 150 -8.48 -13.21 -2.91
N ALA A 151 -7.79 -12.91 -4.01
CA ALA A 151 -8.39 -12.43 -5.25
C ALA A 151 -9.36 -13.45 -5.86
N SER A 152 -8.95 -14.71 -5.97
CA SER A 152 -9.79 -15.79 -6.52
C SER A 152 -11.06 -16.01 -5.71
N ARG A 153 -10.97 -15.97 -4.36
CA ARG A 153 -12.16 -16.08 -3.51
C ARG A 153 -13.11 -14.89 -3.68
N ALA A 154 -12.55 -13.68 -3.80
CA ALA A 154 -13.33 -12.47 -4.04
C ALA A 154 -14.08 -12.53 -5.38
N GLU A 155 -13.42 -13.02 -6.45
CA GLU A 155 -14.00 -13.21 -7.79
C GLU A 155 -15.12 -14.25 -7.78
N GLN A 156 -14.95 -15.34 -7.05
CA GLN A 156 -15.96 -16.40 -6.91
C GLN A 156 -17.12 -16.04 -5.98
N GLY A 157 -17.15 -14.85 -5.39
CA GLY A 157 -18.16 -14.45 -4.42
C GLY A 157 -18.07 -15.18 -3.07
N LEU A 158 -16.97 -15.85 -2.78
CA LEU A 158 -16.73 -16.55 -1.52
C LEU A 158 -16.30 -15.56 -0.41
N PRO A 159 -16.47 -15.88 0.87
CA PRO A 159 -15.91 -15.08 1.97
C PRO A 159 -14.38 -14.97 1.84
N PHE A 160 -13.84 -13.74 1.79
CA PHE A 160 -12.40 -13.50 1.55
C PHE A 160 -11.77 -12.49 2.52
N LYS A 161 -12.53 -11.94 3.47
CA LYS A 161 -12.06 -10.94 4.46
C LYS A 161 -10.76 -11.38 5.14
N ARG A 162 -10.73 -12.63 5.68
CA ARG A 162 -9.53 -13.18 6.33
C ARG A 162 -8.36 -13.33 5.37
N ASP A 163 -8.62 -13.79 4.15
CA ASP A 163 -7.56 -14.00 3.15
C ASP A 163 -6.98 -12.66 2.69
N ALA A 164 -7.81 -11.63 2.50
CA ALA A 164 -7.38 -10.27 2.17
C ALA A 164 -6.50 -9.65 3.28
N TYR A 165 -6.91 -9.80 4.54
CA TYR A 165 -6.12 -9.34 5.68
C TYR A 165 -4.77 -10.03 5.77
N LEU A 166 -4.73 -11.37 5.64
CA LEU A 166 -3.48 -12.14 5.67
C LEU A 166 -2.56 -11.78 4.50
N ALA A 167 -3.10 -11.56 3.31
CA ALA A 167 -2.32 -11.11 2.16
C ALA A 167 -1.66 -9.76 2.41
N GLN A 168 -2.40 -8.78 2.97
CA GLN A 168 -1.86 -7.47 3.31
C GLN A 168 -0.83 -7.55 4.44
N LEU A 169 -1.09 -8.32 5.50
CA LEU A 169 -0.18 -8.50 6.62
C LEU A 169 1.16 -9.08 6.13
N GLN A 170 1.09 -10.17 5.35
CA GLN A 170 2.28 -10.79 4.79
C GLN A 170 3.04 -9.85 3.85
N ALA A 171 2.30 -9.06 3.03
CA ALA A 171 2.89 -8.05 2.15
C ALA A 171 3.62 -6.95 2.93
N ALA A 172 3.09 -6.53 4.07
CA ALA A 172 3.71 -5.52 4.92
C ALA A 172 4.99 -6.04 5.62
N GLU A 173 4.93 -7.22 6.23
CA GLU A 173 6.06 -7.82 6.93
C GLU A 173 7.18 -8.26 5.98
N LYS A 174 6.82 -9.12 5.02
CA LYS A 174 7.80 -9.74 4.12
C LYS A 174 8.27 -8.78 3.04
N GLY A 175 7.39 -7.89 2.57
CA GLY A 175 7.77 -6.83 1.66
C GLY A 175 8.85 -5.93 2.26
N MET A 176 8.72 -5.56 3.53
CA MET A 176 9.75 -4.77 4.22
C MET A 176 11.07 -5.52 4.35
N LYS A 177 11.01 -6.83 4.72
CA LYS A 177 12.21 -7.66 4.78
C LYS A 177 12.89 -7.77 3.42
N ILE A 178 12.15 -8.07 2.36
CA ILE A 178 12.66 -8.18 0.98
C ILE A 178 13.29 -6.85 0.52
N GLY A 179 12.64 -5.72 0.82
CA GLY A 179 13.21 -4.40 0.53
C GLY A 179 14.53 -4.15 1.24
N THR A 180 14.62 -4.53 2.52
CA THR A 180 15.86 -4.42 3.32
C THR A 180 16.97 -5.32 2.77
N ASP A 181 16.65 -6.57 2.48
CA ASP A 181 17.58 -7.54 1.93
C ASP A 181 18.08 -7.10 0.54
N GLY A 182 17.20 -6.48 -0.28
CA GLY A 182 17.56 -5.92 -1.57
C GLY A 182 18.63 -4.82 -1.46
N VAL A 183 18.48 -3.90 -0.51
CA VAL A 183 19.51 -2.88 -0.23
C VAL A 183 20.79 -3.54 0.29
N GLN A 184 20.69 -4.50 1.19
CA GLN A 184 21.82 -5.21 1.77
C GLN A 184 22.63 -5.97 0.72
N LEU A 185 21.99 -6.65 -0.24
CA LEU A 185 22.62 -7.39 -1.31
C LEU A 185 23.48 -6.54 -2.24
N LEU A 186 23.12 -5.26 -2.41
CA LEU A 186 23.91 -4.31 -3.18
C LEU A 186 25.03 -3.64 -2.36
N GLY A 187 25.02 -3.79 -1.04
CA GLY A 187 25.95 -3.12 -0.16
C GLY A 187 25.91 -1.59 -0.31
N GLY A 188 27.07 -0.94 -0.48
CA GLY A 188 27.14 0.52 -0.68
C GLY A 188 26.34 1.04 -1.89
N HIS A 189 26.21 0.25 -2.94
CA HIS A 189 25.39 0.60 -4.11
C HIS A 189 23.89 0.60 -3.79
N GLY A 190 23.42 -0.18 -2.82
CA GLY A 190 22.03 -0.17 -2.39
C GLY A 190 21.58 1.12 -1.71
N PHE A 191 22.54 1.95 -1.30
CA PHE A 191 22.28 3.20 -0.58
C PHE A 191 22.18 4.43 -1.49
N ILE A 192 22.51 4.31 -2.77
CA ILE A 192 22.55 5.40 -3.72
C ILE A 192 21.40 5.30 -4.74
N ARG A 193 20.97 6.47 -5.25
CA ARG A 193 19.82 6.59 -6.16
C ARG A 193 20.03 6.04 -7.56
N GLU A 194 21.24 5.66 -7.92
CA GLU A 194 21.54 5.02 -9.19
C GLU A 194 20.91 3.62 -9.29
N HIS A 195 20.65 2.99 -8.14
CA HIS A 195 20.04 1.67 -8.02
C HIS A 195 18.64 1.76 -7.41
N LEU A 196 17.65 1.15 -8.06
CA LEU A 196 16.24 1.26 -7.68
C LEU A 196 15.87 0.59 -6.35
N VAL A 197 16.75 -0.23 -5.78
CA VAL A 197 16.46 -0.95 -4.52
C VAL A 197 16.16 -0.01 -3.36
N GLU A 198 16.79 1.18 -3.29
CA GLU A 198 16.52 2.18 -2.27
C GLU A 198 15.11 2.74 -2.39
N LEU A 199 14.63 2.97 -3.62
CA LEU A 199 13.28 3.43 -3.92
C LEU A 199 12.26 2.36 -3.54
N TRP A 200 12.49 1.12 -3.92
CA TRP A 200 11.62 0.00 -3.60
C TRP A 200 11.53 -0.25 -2.10
N TYR A 201 12.66 -0.21 -1.38
CA TYR A 201 12.70 -0.27 0.08
C TYR A 201 11.79 0.77 0.73
N ARG A 202 11.91 2.03 0.34
CA ARG A 202 11.10 3.13 0.88
C ARG A 202 9.61 2.98 0.58
N ASN A 203 9.27 2.48 -0.61
CA ASN A 203 7.88 2.27 -1.00
C ASN A 203 7.28 1.04 -0.29
N LEU A 204 8.02 -0.05 -0.15
CA LEU A 204 7.57 -1.24 0.57
C LEU A 204 7.31 -0.94 2.05
N ARG A 205 8.10 -0.06 2.67
CA ARG A 205 7.86 0.37 4.05
C ARG A 205 6.49 1.03 4.25
N ALA A 206 5.98 1.71 3.25
CA ALA A 206 4.69 2.39 3.32
C ALA A 206 3.47 1.44 3.24
N ILE A 207 3.64 0.20 2.80
CA ILE A 207 2.54 -0.77 2.66
C ILE A 207 1.81 -1.00 3.98
N SER A 208 2.51 -1.04 5.10
CA SER A 208 1.92 -1.23 6.43
C SER A 208 1.07 -0.04 6.91
N LEU A 209 1.17 1.11 6.26
CA LEU A 209 0.45 2.33 6.63
C LEU A 209 -0.85 2.53 5.87
N LEU A 210 -1.05 1.80 4.77
CA LEU A 210 -2.24 1.90 3.94
C LEU A 210 -3.42 1.12 4.56
N GLN A 211 -4.65 1.52 4.22
CA GLN A 211 -5.91 0.92 4.70
C GLN A 211 -6.01 0.78 6.23
N GLY A 212 -5.47 1.73 6.97
CA GLY A 212 -5.68 1.82 8.41
C GLY A 212 -4.57 1.24 9.28
N SER A 213 -3.34 1.26 8.81
CA SER A 213 -2.13 0.83 9.54
C SER A 213 -2.19 -0.59 10.10
N LEU A 214 -1.22 -1.41 9.75
CA LEU A 214 -1.03 -2.73 10.34
C LEU A 214 0.00 -2.65 11.47
N PRO A 215 -0.22 -3.37 12.59
CA PRO A 215 0.83 -3.57 13.59
C PRO A 215 1.90 -4.50 12.99
N VAL A 216 3.06 -3.96 12.66
CA VAL A 216 4.26 -4.65 12.14
C VAL A 216 5.50 -4.18 12.88
#